data_18ea5c8d623492725637d3a0f4743db2
#
_entry.id   18ea5c8d623492725637d3a0f4743db2
#
_cell.length_a   1.000
_cell.length_b   1.000
_cell.length_c   1.000
_cell.angle_alpha   90.00
_cell.angle_beta   90.00
_cell.angle_gamma   90.00
#
_symmetry.space_group_name_H-M   'P 1'
#
loop_
_entity.id
_entity.type
_entity.pdbx_description
1 polymer ?
#
loop_
_entity_poly.entity_id
_entity_poly.type
_entity_poly.pdbx_seq_one_letter_code
_entity_poly.pdbx_strand_id
1 'polypeptide(L)'
;MIVQTRTEPCRCGWVDLSKPDYVAYHDNEWGQAVHDDRVLFEFIVLESAQAGLSWYTILKKREHYRRAFDGFDPNLIAQYNDAKIDALMQDAGIVRHRLKIAATIQNAQCFLEIQREFGSFDAYVWGFVHHQTIDNAFKQLSDYPTR
;
A
#
# COMPACT_ATOMS: atom_id res chain seq x y z
N MET A 1 38.61 3.80 -21.09
CA MET A 1 37.22 3.28 -20.88
C MET A 1 37.08 3.01 -19.39
N ILE A 2 36.36 3.86 -18.70
CA ILE A 2 36.07 3.66 -17.26
C ILE A 2 34.85 2.74 -17.20
N VAL A 3 35.08 1.46 -16.88
CA VAL A 3 34.00 0.51 -16.55
C VAL A 3 33.44 0.97 -15.21
N GLN A 4 32.30 1.67 -15.22
CA GLN A 4 31.51 1.87 -14.04
C GLN A 4 30.97 0.49 -13.61
N THR A 5 31.62 -0.12 -12.62
CA THR A 5 31.03 -1.23 -11.89
C THR A 5 29.78 -0.68 -11.16
N ARG A 6 28.61 -0.86 -11.74
CA ARG A 6 27.34 -0.74 -11.01
C ARG A 6 27.37 -1.83 -9.94
N THR A 7 27.73 -1.50 -8.74
CA THR A 7 27.48 -2.37 -7.59
C THR A 7 25.96 -2.49 -7.49
N GLU A 8 25.44 -3.72 -7.68
CA GLU A 8 24.02 -3.95 -7.49
C GLU A 8 23.59 -3.51 -6.09
N PRO A 9 22.43 -2.89 -5.94
CA PRO A 9 21.95 -2.46 -4.62
C PRO A 9 21.77 -3.68 -3.70
N CYS A 10 22.13 -3.51 -2.45
CA CYS A 10 21.85 -4.52 -1.42
C CYS A 10 20.33 -4.59 -1.21
N ARG A 11 19.73 -5.77 -1.45
CA ARG A 11 18.29 -5.97 -1.31
C ARG A 11 17.96 -6.82 -0.09
N CYS A 12 16.78 -6.57 0.47
CA CYS A 12 16.26 -7.37 1.56
C CYS A 12 16.06 -8.83 1.14
N GLY A 13 16.30 -9.77 2.06
CA GLY A 13 16.22 -11.21 1.78
C GLY A 13 14.84 -11.76 1.40
N TRP A 14 13.77 -10.95 1.56
CA TRP A 14 12.42 -11.31 1.15
C TRP A 14 12.15 -11.06 -0.35
N VAL A 15 13.02 -10.31 -1.03
CA VAL A 15 12.88 -10.01 -2.46
C VAL A 15 13.29 -11.20 -3.30
N ASP A 16 12.36 -11.73 -4.07
CA ASP A 16 12.63 -12.78 -5.05
C ASP A 16 13.16 -12.13 -6.34
N LEU A 17 14.45 -12.27 -6.59
CA LEU A 17 15.14 -11.67 -7.72
C LEU A 17 14.66 -12.22 -9.09
N SER A 18 13.95 -13.35 -9.10
CA SER A 18 13.35 -13.90 -10.33
C SER A 18 12.07 -13.13 -10.75
N LYS A 19 11.59 -12.17 -9.95
CA LYS A 19 10.37 -11.40 -10.16
C LYS A 19 10.68 -9.92 -10.37
N PRO A 20 10.81 -9.46 -11.61
CA PRO A 20 11.23 -8.09 -11.93
C PRO A 20 10.31 -7.00 -11.33
N ASP A 21 9.00 -7.25 -11.29
CA ASP A 21 8.01 -6.36 -10.70
C ASP A 21 8.17 -6.25 -9.18
N TYR A 22 8.55 -7.34 -8.52
CA TYR A 22 8.81 -7.35 -7.08
C TYR A 22 10.11 -6.63 -6.74
N VAL A 23 11.14 -6.81 -7.57
CA VAL A 23 12.42 -6.07 -7.47
C VAL A 23 12.16 -4.57 -7.68
N ALA A 24 11.39 -4.20 -8.70
CA ALA A 24 11.05 -2.80 -8.96
C ALA A 24 10.30 -2.14 -7.79
N TYR A 25 9.35 -2.85 -7.20
CA TYR A 25 8.65 -2.38 -6.00
C TYR A 25 9.63 -2.13 -4.84
N HIS A 26 10.51 -3.10 -4.56
CA HIS A 26 11.51 -2.95 -3.49
C HIS A 26 12.44 -1.77 -3.74
N ASP A 27 12.95 -1.62 -4.94
CA ASP A 27 13.99 -0.64 -5.24
C ASP A 27 13.45 0.79 -5.37
N ASN A 28 12.17 0.97 -5.69
CA ASN A 28 11.60 2.27 -6.00
C ASN A 28 10.48 2.76 -5.07
N GLU A 29 9.85 1.84 -4.33
CA GLU A 29 8.68 2.20 -3.51
C GLU A 29 8.84 1.80 -2.04
N TRP A 30 9.31 0.58 -1.76
CA TRP A 30 9.40 0.09 -0.39
C TRP A 30 10.40 0.92 0.43
N GLY A 31 9.96 1.37 1.60
CA GLY A 31 10.79 2.20 2.48
C GLY A 31 10.96 3.65 2.02
N GLN A 32 10.28 4.08 0.97
CA GLN A 32 10.22 5.49 0.58
C GLN A 32 9.12 6.23 1.32
N ALA A 33 9.43 7.44 1.79
CA ALA A 33 8.43 8.31 2.41
C ALA A 33 7.36 8.72 1.39
N VAL A 34 6.09 8.65 1.77
CA VAL A 34 4.94 9.01 0.93
C VAL A 34 4.14 10.09 1.63
N HIS A 35 3.84 11.17 0.89
CA HIS A 35 3.10 12.35 1.35
C HIS A 35 1.87 12.66 0.49
N ASP A 36 1.53 11.80 -0.45
CA ASP A 36 0.33 11.92 -1.27
C ASP A 36 -0.80 11.10 -0.65
N ASP A 37 -1.90 11.76 -0.30
CA ASP A 37 -3.05 11.15 0.38
C ASP A 37 -3.67 10.01 -0.44
N ARG A 38 -3.69 10.10 -1.77
CA ARG A 38 -4.22 9.03 -2.62
C ARG A 38 -3.34 7.80 -2.59
N VAL A 39 -2.03 7.99 -2.63
CA VAL A 39 -1.06 6.89 -2.51
C VAL A 39 -1.12 6.27 -1.13
N LEU A 40 -1.25 7.07 -0.07
CA LEU A 40 -1.45 6.56 1.30
C LEU A 40 -2.72 5.72 1.39
N PHE A 41 -3.84 6.17 0.81
CA PHE A 41 -5.08 5.42 0.79
C PHE A 41 -4.99 4.15 -0.05
N GLU A 42 -4.31 4.18 -1.22
CA GLU A 42 -4.01 2.99 -2.02
C GLU A 42 -3.33 1.92 -1.17
N PHE A 43 -2.28 2.28 -0.42
CA PHE A 43 -1.58 1.32 0.44
C PHE A 43 -2.46 0.81 1.58
N ILE A 44 -3.29 1.63 2.22
CA ILE A 44 -4.25 1.17 3.23
C ILE A 44 -5.15 0.07 2.66
N VAL A 45 -5.66 0.24 1.45
CA VAL A 45 -6.52 -0.74 0.79
C VAL A 45 -5.76 -2.02 0.44
N LEU A 46 -4.58 -1.89 -0.16
CA LEU A 46 -3.77 -3.03 -0.60
C LEU A 46 -3.23 -3.85 0.58
N GLU A 47 -2.74 -3.20 1.62
CA GLU A 47 -2.27 -3.83 2.86
C GLU A 47 -3.42 -4.55 3.59
N SER A 48 -4.60 -3.93 3.65
CA SER A 48 -5.80 -4.59 4.19
C SER A 48 -6.20 -5.81 3.38
N ALA A 49 -6.09 -5.72 2.05
CA ALA A 49 -6.39 -6.84 1.16
C ALA A 49 -5.38 -7.99 1.31
N GLN A 50 -4.15 -7.68 1.73
CA GLN A 50 -3.09 -8.67 1.92
C GLN A 50 -3.35 -9.63 3.08
N ALA A 51 -4.14 -9.26 4.09
CA ALA A 51 -4.35 -10.08 5.27
C ALA A 51 -4.64 -11.56 4.92
N GLY A 52 -3.76 -12.47 5.36
CA GLY A 52 -3.80 -13.90 5.04
C GLY A 52 -3.23 -14.30 3.66
N LEU A 53 -2.62 -13.36 2.94
CA LEU A 53 -2.03 -13.56 1.62
C LEU A 53 -0.58 -13.04 1.58
N SER A 54 0.17 -13.38 0.52
CA SER A 54 1.49 -12.76 0.32
C SER A 54 1.36 -11.38 -0.32
N TRP A 55 2.28 -10.47 0.04
CA TRP A 55 2.33 -9.14 -0.58
C TRP A 55 2.46 -9.24 -2.12
N TYR A 56 3.29 -10.15 -2.60
CA TYR A 56 3.45 -10.35 -4.05
C TYR A 56 2.14 -10.73 -4.75
N THR A 57 1.25 -11.45 -4.09
CA THR A 57 -0.09 -11.75 -4.62
C THR A 57 -0.90 -10.47 -4.83
N ILE A 58 -0.83 -9.54 -3.90
CA ILE A 58 -1.53 -8.26 -3.97
C ILE A 58 -0.85 -7.33 -4.99
N LEU A 59 0.48 -7.26 -4.98
CA LEU A 59 1.24 -6.45 -5.93
C LEU A 59 0.89 -6.79 -7.39
N LYS A 60 0.78 -8.07 -7.74
CA LYS A 60 0.34 -8.49 -9.07
C LYS A 60 -1.10 -8.08 -9.42
N LYS A 61 -1.94 -7.86 -8.42
CA LYS A 61 -3.33 -7.43 -8.58
C LYS A 61 -3.51 -5.92 -8.53
N ARG A 62 -2.46 -5.15 -8.22
CA ARG A 62 -2.52 -3.71 -7.94
C ARG A 62 -3.23 -2.91 -9.05
N GLU A 63 -2.88 -3.16 -10.31
CA GLU A 63 -3.51 -2.47 -11.45
C GLU A 63 -4.99 -2.83 -11.62
N HIS A 64 -5.40 -4.05 -11.26
CA HIS A 64 -6.81 -4.43 -11.23
C HIS A 64 -7.55 -3.72 -10.09
N TYR A 65 -6.92 -3.63 -8.91
CA TYR A 65 -7.46 -2.86 -7.80
C TYR A 65 -7.65 -1.37 -8.17
N ARG A 66 -6.67 -0.74 -8.83
CA ARG A 66 -6.79 0.64 -9.30
C ARG A 66 -8.02 0.85 -10.18
N ARG A 67 -8.25 -0.05 -11.13
CA ARG A 67 -9.42 0.01 -12.00
C ARG A 67 -10.73 -0.30 -11.26
N ALA A 68 -10.75 -1.31 -10.42
CA ALA A 68 -11.94 -1.77 -9.71
C ALA A 68 -12.43 -0.76 -8.66
N PHE A 69 -11.49 -0.06 -8.03
CA PHE A 69 -11.73 0.91 -6.97
C PHE A 69 -11.52 2.36 -7.40
N ASP A 70 -11.85 2.69 -8.66
CA ASP A 70 -11.89 4.06 -9.21
C ASP A 70 -10.61 4.86 -8.91
N GLY A 71 -9.43 4.26 -9.12
CA GLY A 71 -8.13 4.87 -8.87
C GLY A 71 -7.85 5.17 -7.41
N PHE A 72 -8.47 4.44 -6.49
CA PHE A 72 -8.40 4.66 -5.05
C PHE A 72 -8.87 6.06 -4.63
N ASP A 73 -9.90 6.60 -5.31
CA ASP A 73 -10.54 7.84 -4.89
C ASP A 73 -11.44 7.60 -3.66
N PRO A 74 -11.07 8.08 -2.46
CA PRO A 74 -11.86 7.83 -1.27
C PRO A 74 -13.25 8.47 -1.35
N ASN A 75 -13.43 9.56 -2.11
CA ASN A 75 -14.73 10.18 -2.27
C ASN A 75 -15.71 9.30 -3.05
N LEU A 76 -15.21 8.59 -4.07
CA LEU A 76 -16.02 7.66 -4.86
C LEU A 76 -16.27 6.37 -4.07
N ILE A 77 -15.24 5.82 -3.45
CA ILE A 77 -15.32 4.54 -2.72
C ILE A 77 -16.25 4.66 -1.51
N ALA A 78 -16.23 5.78 -0.79
CA ALA A 78 -17.11 6.01 0.36
C ALA A 78 -18.62 5.96 0.02
N GLN A 79 -18.96 6.11 -1.27
CA GLN A 79 -20.33 6.09 -1.78
C GLN A 79 -20.75 4.76 -2.39
N TYR A 80 -19.88 3.73 -2.38
CA TYR A 80 -20.22 2.42 -2.91
C TYR A 80 -21.42 1.82 -2.17
N ASN A 81 -22.33 1.23 -2.93
CA ASN A 81 -23.53 0.55 -2.43
C ASN A 81 -23.41 -0.97 -2.61
N ASP A 82 -24.42 -1.69 -2.17
CA ASP A 82 -24.46 -3.16 -2.27
C ASP A 82 -24.30 -3.66 -3.71
N ALA A 83 -24.88 -2.97 -4.70
CA ALA A 83 -24.74 -3.35 -6.10
C ALA A 83 -23.27 -3.27 -6.57
N LYS A 84 -22.51 -2.24 -6.14
CA LYS A 84 -21.08 -2.13 -6.43
C LYS A 84 -20.29 -3.22 -5.72
N ILE A 85 -20.63 -3.54 -4.45
CA ILE A 85 -20.02 -4.65 -3.71
C ILE A 85 -20.22 -5.98 -4.44
N ASP A 86 -21.46 -6.25 -4.90
CA ASP A 86 -21.79 -7.47 -5.63
C ASP A 86 -21.03 -7.56 -6.97
N ALA A 87 -20.88 -6.45 -7.67
CA ALA A 87 -20.06 -6.38 -8.89
C ALA A 87 -18.57 -6.68 -8.59
N LEU A 88 -18.00 -6.08 -7.53
CA LEU A 88 -16.61 -6.34 -7.10
C LEU A 88 -16.40 -7.80 -6.68
N MET A 89 -17.41 -8.46 -6.11
CA MET A 89 -17.36 -9.89 -5.78
C MET A 89 -17.28 -10.81 -7.03
N GLN A 90 -17.60 -10.31 -8.22
CA GLN A 90 -17.45 -11.02 -9.49
C GLN A 90 -16.11 -10.74 -10.17
N ASP A 91 -15.36 -9.72 -9.73
CA ASP A 91 -14.07 -9.35 -10.34
C ASP A 91 -12.94 -10.28 -9.88
N ALA A 92 -12.50 -11.18 -10.76
CA ALA A 92 -11.38 -12.09 -10.52
C ALA A 92 -10.01 -11.37 -10.42
N GLY A 93 -9.94 -10.11 -10.84
CA GLY A 93 -8.73 -9.29 -10.76
C GLY A 93 -8.37 -8.88 -9.33
N ILE A 94 -9.33 -8.87 -8.42
CA ILE A 94 -9.14 -8.53 -7.01
C ILE A 94 -9.30 -9.74 -6.08
N VAL A 95 -9.07 -9.56 -4.79
CA VAL A 95 -9.40 -10.54 -3.76
C VAL A 95 -10.91 -10.46 -3.49
N ARG A 96 -11.67 -11.48 -3.96
CA ARG A 96 -13.12 -11.54 -3.84
C ARG A 96 -13.52 -11.94 -2.42
N HIS A 97 -13.51 -10.97 -1.51
CA HIS A 97 -13.86 -11.18 -0.11
C HIS A 97 -14.73 -10.03 0.37
N ARG A 98 -16.04 -10.30 0.56
CA ARG A 98 -17.05 -9.26 0.87
C ARG A 98 -16.67 -8.37 2.07
N LEU A 99 -16.13 -8.95 3.15
CA LEU A 99 -15.72 -8.16 4.32
C LEU A 99 -14.54 -7.24 4.03
N LYS A 100 -13.58 -7.64 3.19
CA LYS A 100 -12.45 -6.77 2.78
C LYS A 100 -12.97 -5.61 1.93
N ILE A 101 -13.92 -5.87 1.02
CA ILE A 101 -14.55 -4.83 0.19
C ILE A 101 -15.34 -3.86 1.07
N ALA A 102 -16.16 -4.36 1.98
CA ALA A 102 -16.91 -3.53 2.92
C ALA A 102 -15.99 -2.70 3.84
N ALA A 103 -14.90 -3.29 4.34
CA ALA A 103 -13.88 -2.58 5.12
C ALA A 103 -13.22 -1.46 4.31
N THR A 104 -12.98 -1.66 3.00
CA THR A 104 -12.42 -0.61 2.14
C THR A 104 -13.36 0.61 2.07
N ILE A 105 -14.68 0.38 1.98
CA ILE A 105 -15.67 1.47 1.97
C ILE A 105 -15.66 2.21 3.32
N GLN A 106 -15.67 1.48 4.42
CA GLN A 106 -15.61 2.07 5.76
C GLN A 106 -14.30 2.85 5.96
N ASN A 107 -13.17 2.30 5.50
CA ASN A 107 -11.89 3.00 5.56
C ASN A 107 -11.90 4.30 4.74
N ALA A 108 -12.56 4.32 3.57
CA ALA A 108 -12.71 5.53 2.78
C ALA A 108 -13.49 6.62 3.53
N GLN A 109 -14.58 6.24 4.22
CA GLN A 109 -15.36 7.17 5.04
C GLN A 109 -14.53 7.75 6.18
N CYS A 110 -13.84 6.90 6.95
CA CYS A 110 -12.95 7.34 8.04
C CYS A 110 -11.78 8.19 7.51
N PHE A 111 -11.22 7.85 6.35
CA PHE A 111 -10.15 8.62 5.72
C PHE A 111 -10.58 10.05 5.40
N LEU A 112 -11.79 10.21 4.84
CA LEU A 112 -12.37 11.53 4.55
C LEU A 112 -12.68 12.32 5.83
N GLU A 113 -13.06 11.65 6.93
CA GLU A 113 -13.24 12.29 8.23
C GLU A 113 -11.92 12.85 8.77
N ILE A 114 -10.85 12.05 8.69
CA ILE A 114 -9.51 12.49 9.10
C ILE A 114 -9.04 13.67 8.23
N GLN A 115 -9.25 13.65 6.91
CA GLN A 115 -8.90 14.77 6.05
C GLN A 115 -9.65 16.05 6.44
N ARG A 116 -10.92 15.96 6.81
CA ARG A 116 -11.72 17.12 7.27
C ARG A 116 -11.22 17.69 8.59
N GLU A 117 -10.78 16.83 9.51
CA GLU A 117 -10.32 17.24 10.85
C GLU A 117 -8.90 17.78 10.83
N PHE A 118 -7.98 17.13 10.09
CA PHE A 118 -6.54 17.42 10.12
C PHE A 118 -6.02 18.14 8.87
N GLY A 119 -6.89 18.41 7.89
CA GLY A 119 -6.53 19.04 6.61
C GLY A 119 -6.06 18.04 5.54
N SER A 120 -5.34 16.98 5.92
CA SER A 120 -4.96 15.86 5.06
C SER A 120 -4.72 14.61 5.90
N PHE A 121 -4.75 13.45 5.26
CA PHE A 121 -4.34 12.21 5.92
C PHE A 121 -2.83 12.19 6.16
N ASP A 122 -2.05 12.78 5.26
CA ASP A 122 -0.61 12.99 5.43
C ASP A 122 -0.30 13.75 6.72
N ALA A 123 -0.93 14.89 6.95
CA ALA A 123 -0.74 15.68 8.18
C ALA A 123 -1.03 14.86 9.44
N TYR A 124 -2.10 14.05 9.40
CA TYR A 124 -2.48 13.18 10.51
C TYR A 124 -1.43 12.10 10.78
N VAL A 125 -1.10 11.28 9.76
CA VAL A 125 -0.24 10.10 9.96
C VAL A 125 1.21 10.49 10.25
N TRP A 126 1.75 11.49 9.56
CA TRP A 126 3.10 11.97 9.77
C TRP A 126 3.25 12.78 11.07
N GLY A 127 2.16 13.30 11.63
CA GLY A 127 2.15 13.94 12.93
C GLY A 127 2.65 13.03 14.07
N PHE A 128 2.43 11.71 13.99
CA PHE A 128 2.90 10.73 14.98
C PHE A 128 4.42 10.61 15.06
N VAL A 129 5.12 11.00 14.01
CA VAL A 129 6.59 10.96 13.92
C VAL A 129 7.18 12.37 13.70
N HIS A 130 6.46 13.42 14.11
CA HIS A 130 6.88 14.81 13.96
C HIS A 130 7.26 15.18 12.54
N HIS A 131 6.58 14.61 11.54
CA HIS A 131 6.82 14.81 10.10
C HIS A 131 8.24 14.43 9.65
N GLN A 132 8.87 13.48 10.33
CA GLN A 132 10.22 13.01 10.02
C GLN A 132 10.28 11.49 9.92
N THR A 133 11.00 11.00 8.94
CA THR A 133 11.30 9.57 8.84
C THR A 133 12.18 9.13 10.02
N ILE A 134 11.78 8.04 10.69
CA ILE A 134 12.61 7.42 11.74
C ILE A 134 13.54 6.41 11.08
N ASP A 135 14.83 6.70 11.07
CA ASP A 135 15.87 5.76 10.64
C ASP A 135 16.47 5.08 11.86
N ASN A 136 16.21 3.80 12.03
CA ASN A 136 16.75 2.99 13.13
C ASN A 136 18.15 2.47 12.83
N ALA A 137 18.67 2.64 11.61
CA ALA A 137 20.00 2.18 11.18
C ALA A 137 20.27 0.69 11.47
N PHE A 138 19.25 -0.17 11.43
CA PHE A 138 19.38 -1.61 11.64
C PHE A 138 20.32 -2.24 10.61
N LYS A 139 21.23 -3.10 11.07
CA LYS A 139 22.24 -3.74 10.21
C LYS A 139 21.97 -5.22 9.97
N GLN A 140 21.19 -5.85 10.83
CA GLN A 140 20.90 -7.28 10.79
C GLN A 140 19.49 -7.57 11.34
N LEU A 141 18.95 -8.73 11.02
CA LEU A 141 17.59 -9.12 11.44
C LEU A 141 17.39 -9.15 12.96
N SER A 142 18.45 -9.45 13.73
CA SER A 142 18.39 -9.44 15.20
C SER A 142 18.23 -8.04 15.81
N ASP A 143 18.45 -6.97 15.04
CA ASP A 143 18.29 -5.60 15.52
C ASP A 143 16.81 -5.18 15.57
N TYR A 144 15.93 -5.93 14.87
CA TYR A 144 14.49 -5.68 14.91
C TYR A 144 13.92 -6.14 16.25
N PRO A 145 13.08 -5.29 16.91
CA PRO A 145 12.46 -5.67 18.16
C PRO A 145 11.57 -6.90 17.95
N THR A 146 11.79 -7.92 18.77
CA THR A 146 10.87 -9.07 18.86
C THR A 146 9.65 -8.64 19.67
N ARG A 147 8.45 -8.97 19.15
CA ARG A 147 7.20 -8.75 19.88
C ARG A 147 7.09 -9.69 21.07
#